data_89305966c72a4403030cb7f5410bb2f3
#
_entry.id   89305966c72a4403030cb7f5410bb2f3
#
_cell.length_a   1.000
_cell.length_b   1.000
_cell.length_c   1.000
_cell.angle_alpha   90.00
_cell.angle_beta   90.00
_cell.angle_gamma   90.00
#
_symmetry.space_group_name_H-M   'P 1'
#
loop_
_entity.id
_entity.type
_entity.pdbx_description
1 polymer ?
#
loop_
_entity_poly.entity_id
_entity_poly.type
_entity_poly.pdbx_seq_one_letter_code
_entity_poly.pdbx_strand_id
1 'polypeptide(L)'
;MKKYLFLLLIIALLFFSSGQTYEQQSLIPKLKEWLPGQPLEGVLSTLQVPYWGRTISVESKGYYHFIEFLIRKGAHIVSFGVLAAAIFAVLPKIRFRYLAAFGLTVIAAFMDEYHQSLTGGRTPYLGDVALDAFGAALFLSLIALLMKRNMPKRKTAGIS
;
A
#
# COMPACT_ATOMS: atom_id res chain seq x y z
N MET A 1 14.50 -7.80 19.19
CA MET A 1 15.29 -8.06 17.96
C MET A 1 14.39 -8.38 16.76
N LYS A 2 13.50 -9.39 16.79
CA LYS A 2 12.68 -9.83 15.62
C LYS A 2 11.90 -8.69 14.94
N LYS A 3 11.28 -7.76 15.67
CA LYS A 3 10.49 -6.65 15.11
C LYS A 3 11.34 -5.65 14.32
N TYR A 4 12.57 -5.39 14.72
CA TYR A 4 13.48 -4.50 13.97
C TYR A 4 13.99 -5.17 12.69
N LEU A 5 14.29 -6.48 12.77
CA LEU A 5 14.66 -7.26 11.59
C LEU A 5 13.53 -7.30 10.55
N PHE A 6 12.28 -7.46 11.02
CA PHE A 6 11.10 -7.42 10.15
C PHE A 6 10.95 -6.05 9.48
N LEU A 7 11.09 -4.94 10.22
CA LEU A 7 11.04 -3.58 9.65
C LEU A 7 12.13 -3.39 8.60
N LEU A 8 13.37 -3.78 8.89
CA LEU A 8 14.48 -3.70 7.94
C LEU A 8 14.22 -4.51 6.67
N LEU A 9 13.63 -5.70 6.79
CA LEU A 9 13.25 -6.53 5.65
C LEU A 9 12.21 -5.82 4.77
N ILE A 10 11.17 -5.24 5.36
CA ILE A 10 10.14 -4.51 4.60
C ILE A 10 10.75 -3.30 3.88
N ILE A 11 11.61 -2.52 4.55
CA ILE A 11 12.30 -1.38 3.92
C ILE A 11 13.18 -1.85 2.75
N ALA A 12 13.94 -2.93 2.94
CA ALA A 12 14.79 -3.47 1.88
C ALA A 12 13.98 -3.97 0.67
N LEU A 13 12.84 -4.64 0.91
CA LEU A 13 11.95 -5.11 -0.16
C LEU A 13 11.33 -3.92 -0.93
N LEU A 14 10.88 -2.89 -0.23
CA LEU A 14 10.35 -1.67 -0.86
C LEU A 14 11.44 -0.98 -1.69
N PHE A 15 12.63 -0.78 -1.13
CA PHE A 15 13.75 -0.17 -1.84
C PHE A 15 14.15 -0.93 -3.10
N PHE A 16 14.25 -2.27 -3.01
CA PHE A 16 14.55 -3.12 -4.16
C PHE A 16 13.46 -3.03 -5.23
N SER A 17 12.18 -3.13 -4.82
CA SER A 17 11.06 -3.01 -5.75
C SER A 17 10.98 -1.63 -6.40
N SER A 18 11.20 -0.57 -5.62
CA SER A 18 11.22 0.81 -6.10
C SER A 18 12.32 1.09 -7.14
N GLY A 19 13.45 0.39 -7.04
CA GLY A 19 14.56 0.49 -7.98
C GLY A 19 14.36 -0.24 -9.32
N GLN A 20 13.28 -1.01 -9.47
CA GLN A 20 12.98 -1.71 -10.72
C GLN A 20 12.26 -0.83 -11.73
N THR A 21 12.57 -0.99 -13.02
CA THR A 21 11.83 -0.31 -14.09
C THR A 21 10.41 -0.85 -14.23
N TYR A 22 9.53 -0.09 -14.91
CA TYR A 22 8.17 -0.53 -15.20
C TYR A 22 8.15 -1.89 -15.92
N GLU A 23 9.03 -2.08 -16.89
CA GLU A 23 9.12 -3.31 -17.69
C GLU A 23 9.58 -4.51 -16.86
N GLN A 24 10.57 -4.32 -15.96
CA GLN A 24 11.06 -5.38 -15.07
C GLN A 24 9.97 -5.88 -14.10
N GLN A 25 9.01 -5.03 -13.77
CA GLN A 25 7.88 -5.36 -12.91
C GLN A 25 6.63 -5.80 -13.68
N SER A 26 6.67 -5.86 -15.03
CA SER A 26 5.46 -6.17 -15.80
C SER A 26 4.95 -7.59 -15.53
N LEU A 27 3.69 -7.65 -15.14
CA LEU A 27 2.95 -8.90 -14.93
C LEU A 27 2.18 -9.35 -16.17
N ILE A 28 2.18 -8.55 -17.25
CA ILE A 28 1.36 -8.80 -18.45
C ILE A 28 1.60 -10.17 -19.06
N PRO A 29 2.85 -10.67 -19.23
CA PRO A 29 3.06 -12.01 -19.76
C PRO A 29 2.38 -13.10 -18.92
N LYS A 30 2.52 -13.02 -17.60
CA LYS A 30 1.89 -13.96 -16.66
C LYS A 30 0.36 -13.81 -16.62
N LEU A 31 -0.15 -12.59 -16.68
CA LEU A 31 -1.60 -12.34 -16.70
C LEU A 31 -2.25 -12.92 -17.96
N LYS A 32 -1.57 -12.87 -19.11
CA LYS A 32 -2.05 -13.50 -20.34
C LYS A 32 -2.11 -15.02 -20.23
N GLU A 33 -1.16 -15.61 -19.52
CA GLU A 33 -1.13 -17.07 -19.26
C GLU A 33 -2.20 -17.49 -18.24
N TRP A 34 -2.37 -16.74 -17.14
CA TRP A 34 -3.27 -17.09 -16.05
C TRP A 34 -4.74 -16.74 -16.30
N LEU A 35 -4.98 -15.75 -17.14
CA LEU A 35 -6.33 -15.23 -17.44
C LEU A 35 -6.63 -15.30 -18.95
N PRO A 36 -6.53 -16.50 -19.57
CA PRO A 36 -6.92 -16.67 -20.97
C PRO A 36 -8.42 -16.35 -21.12
N GLY A 37 -8.81 -15.69 -22.21
CA GLY A 37 -10.21 -15.33 -22.45
C GLY A 37 -10.75 -14.16 -21.62
N GLN A 38 -9.89 -13.46 -20.89
CA GLN A 38 -10.21 -12.19 -20.22
C GLN A 38 -11.43 -12.28 -19.28
N PRO A 39 -11.40 -13.15 -18.25
CA PRO A 39 -12.54 -13.35 -17.35
C PRO A 39 -12.92 -12.04 -16.65
N LEU A 40 -14.23 -11.82 -16.44
CA LEU A 40 -14.79 -10.62 -15.81
C LEU A 40 -14.57 -9.31 -16.60
N GLU A 41 -14.18 -9.36 -17.88
CA GLU A 41 -13.95 -8.17 -18.70
C GLU A 41 -15.15 -7.23 -18.68
N GLY A 42 -16.38 -7.78 -18.79
CA GLY A 42 -17.61 -6.99 -18.76
C GLY A 42 -17.80 -6.21 -17.44
N VAL A 43 -17.39 -6.79 -16.31
CA VAL A 43 -17.44 -6.09 -15.01
C VAL A 43 -16.31 -5.07 -14.90
N LEU A 44 -15.10 -5.43 -15.31
CA LEU A 44 -13.95 -4.55 -15.25
C LEU A 44 -14.08 -3.35 -16.21
N SER A 45 -14.76 -3.51 -17.32
CA SER A 45 -15.03 -2.42 -18.28
C SER A 45 -15.96 -1.34 -17.71
N THR A 46 -16.74 -1.63 -16.67
CA THR A 46 -17.56 -0.62 -15.98
C THR A 46 -16.73 0.28 -15.05
N LEU A 47 -15.50 -0.15 -14.70
CA LEU A 47 -14.64 0.57 -13.78
C LEU A 47 -13.84 1.65 -14.54
N GLN A 48 -13.92 2.87 -14.03
CA GLN A 48 -13.17 4.01 -14.52
C GLN A 48 -12.42 4.66 -13.36
N VAL A 49 -11.08 4.61 -13.42
CA VAL A 49 -10.22 5.13 -12.34
C VAL A 49 -9.58 6.44 -12.82
N PRO A 50 -9.92 7.60 -12.22
CA PRO A 50 -9.23 8.85 -12.51
C PRO A 50 -7.79 8.78 -11.99
N TYR A 51 -6.83 9.00 -12.89
CA TYR A 51 -5.42 8.93 -12.58
C TYR A 51 -4.61 9.84 -13.51
N TRP A 52 -3.81 10.77 -12.98
CA TRP A 52 -3.00 11.70 -13.76
C TRP A 52 -3.82 12.56 -14.75
N GLY A 53 -5.00 13.04 -14.36
CA GLY A 53 -5.88 13.81 -15.26
C GLY A 53 -6.42 13.00 -16.44
N ARG A 54 -6.26 11.68 -16.42
CA ARG A 54 -6.80 10.73 -17.41
C ARG A 54 -7.66 9.69 -16.72
N THR A 55 -8.55 9.07 -17.46
CA THR A 55 -9.33 7.92 -16.98
C THR A 55 -8.61 6.64 -17.42
N ILE A 56 -8.25 5.82 -16.45
CA ILE A 56 -7.69 4.47 -16.66
C ILE A 56 -8.85 3.48 -16.59
N SER A 57 -9.08 2.78 -17.69
CA SER A 57 -10.13 1.77 -17.85
C SER A 57 -9.64 0.65 -18.76
N VAL A 58 -10.44 -0.43 -18.87
CA VAL A 58 -10.19 -1.50 -19.84
C VAL A 58 -10.20 -0.94 -21.27
N GLU A 59 -11.11 0.00 -21.56
CA GLU A 59 -11.22 0.64 -22.88
C GLU A 59 -9.96 1.46 -23.23
N SER A 60 -9.41 2.22 -22.27
CA SER A 60 -8.28 3.12 -22.52
C SER A 60 -6.91 2.43 -22.52
N LYS A 61 -6.76 1.31 -21.81
CA LYS A 61 -5.46 0.62 -21.61
C LYS A 61 -5.44 -0.83 -22.10
N GLY A 62 -6.61 -1.42 -22.33
CA GLY A 62 -6.76 -2.86 -22.54
C GLY A 62 -6.79 -3.64 -21.23
N TYR A 63 -7.42 -4.82 -21.30
CA TYR A 63 -7.72 -5.67 -20.15
C TYR A 63 -6.52 -5.97 -19.25
N TYR A 64 -5.42 -6.49 -19.79
CA TYR A 64 -4.26 -6.92 -18.99
C TYR A 64 -3.51 -5.75 -18.34
N HIS A 65 -3.39 -4.62 -19.02
CA HIS A 65 -2.77 -3.43 -18.46
C HIS A 65 -3.64 -2.81 -17.35
N PHE A 66 -4.96 -2.87 -17.49
CA PHE A 66 -5.87 -2.41 -16.46
C PHE A 66 -5.79 -3.26 -15.19
N ILE A 67 -5.76 -4.61 -15.34
CA ILE A 67 -5.56 -5.51 -14.20
C ILE A 67 -4.19 -5.29 -13.55
N GLU A 68 -3.13 -5.19 -14.35
CA GLU A 68 -1.79 -4.90 -13.82
C GLU A 68 -1.79 -3.59 -13.03
N PHE A 69 -2.45 -2.54 -13.53
CA PHE A 69 -2.61 -1.27 -12.82
C PHE A 69 -3.28 -1.47 -11.46
N LEU A 70 -4.40 -2.20 -11.40
CA LEU A 70 -5.11 -2.47 -10.15
C LEU A 70 -4.26 -3.27 -9.14
N ILE A 71 -3.55 -4.30 -9.63
CA ILE A 71 -2.65 -5.12 -8.80
C ILE A 71 -1.54 -4.25 -8.22
N ARG A 72 -0.90 -3.41 -9.03
CA ARG A 72 0.16 -2.50 -8.55
C ARG A 72 -0.35 -1.54 -7.49
N LYS A 73 -1.52 -0.92 -7.70
CA LYS A 73 -2.13 -0.01 -6.71
C LYS A 73 -2.51 -0.75 -5.43
N GLY A 74 -3.07 -1.95 -5.53
CA GLY A 74 -3.33 -2.81 -4.38
C GLY A 74 -2.05 -3.19 -3.62
N ALA A 75 -0.99 -3.53 -4.34
CA ALA A 75 0.32 -3.84 -3.75
C ALA A 75 0.89 -2.66 -2.96
N HIS A 76 0.79 -1.42 -3.47
CA HIS A 76 1.19 -0.20 -2.75
C HIS A 76 0.41 -0.04 -1.44
N ILE A 77 -0.92 -0.10 -1.47
CA ILE A 77 -1.77 -0.01 -0.28
C ILE A 77 -1.32 -1.03 0.78
N VAL A 78 -1.12 -2.28 0.39
CA VAL A 78 -0.73 -3.35 1.32
C VAL A 78 0.69 -3.14 1.83
N SER A 79 1.64 -2.84 0.97
CA SER A 79 3.06 -2.67 1.34
C SER A 79 3.27 -1.52 2.31
N PHE A 80 2.66 -0.36 2.05
CA PHE A 80 2.76 0.79 2.95
C PHE A 80 1.89 0.62 4.20
N GLY A 81 0.80 -0.13 4.13
CA GLY A 81 0.04 -0.57 5.30
C GLY A 81 0.88 -1.46 6.22
N VAL A 82 1.59 -2.45 5.67
CA VAL A 82 2.51 -3.32 6.42
C VAL A 82 3.70 -2.54 6.96
N LEU A 83 4.26 -1.59 6.20
CA LEU A 83 5.32 -0.70 6.68
C LEU A 83 4.86 0.12 7.89
N ALA A 84 3.67 0.72 7.83
CA ALA A 84 3.09 1.48 8.94
C ALA A 84 2.91 0.61 10.19
N ALA A 85 2.42 -0.62 10.03
CA ALA A 85 2.29 -1.59 11.11
C ALA A 85 3.65 -1.98 11.72
N ALA A 86 4.67 -2.19 10.87
CA ALA A 86 6.02 -2.51 11.31
C ALA A 86 6.67 -1.34 12.07
N ILE A 87 6.54 -0.10 11.57
CA ILE A 87 6.99 1.11 12.25
C ILE A 87 6.26 1.25 13.59
N PHE A 88 4.93 1.10 13.60
CA PHE A 88 4.15 1.13 14.84
C PHE A 88 4.65 0.09 15.85
N ALA A 89 4.97 -1.13 15.44
CA ALA A 89 5.45 -2.18 16.34
C ALA A 89 6.81 -1.86 17.00
N VAL A 90 7.70 -1.14 16.31
CA VAL A 90 9.03 -0.80 16.84
C VAL A 90 9.04 0.48 17.68
N LEU A 91 8.15 1.43 17.40
CA LEU A 91 8.07 2.67 18.16
C LEU A 91 7.77 2.43 19.65
N PRO A 92 8.32 3.27 20.57
CA PRO A 92 7.98 3.23 21.98
C PRO A 92 6.50 3.53 22.20
N LYS A 93 5.96 3.14 23.38
CA LYS A 93 4.56 3.39 23.77
C LYS A 93 4.34 4.85 24.19
N ILE A 94 4.45 5.77 23.25
CA ILE A 94 4.22 7.20 23.43
C ILE A 94 2.79 7.60 23.08
N ARG A 95 2.32 8.73 23.59
CA ARG A 95 0.96 9.27 23.36
C ARG A 95 0.61 9.38 21.87
N PHE A 96 1.56 9.83 21.05
CA PHE A 96 1.36 10.09 19.62
C PHE A 96 1.90 8.97 18.72
N ARG A 97 2.01 7.73 19.23
CA ARG A 97 2.59 6.59 18.50
C ARG A 97 1.95 6.33 17.14
N TYR A 98 0.61 6.41 17.05
CA TYR A 98 -0.11 6.24 15.77
C TYR A 98 0.24 7.34 14.78
N LEU A 99 0.22 8.59 15.23
CA LEU A 99 0.55 9.74 14.39
C LEU A 99 2.02 9.69 13.93
N ALA A 100 2.93 9.29 14.80
CA ALA A 100 4.35 9.12 14.46
C ALA A 100 4.54 7.99 13.43
N ALA A 101 3.86 6.84 13.60
CA ALA A 101 3.93 5.75 12.63
C ALA A 101 3.37 6.17 11.26
N PHE A 102 2.23 6.85 11.26
CA PHE A 102 1.64 7.39 10.04
C PHE A 102 2.56 8.39 9.35
N GLY A 103 3.06 9.41 10.07
CA GLY A 103 3.94 10.43 9.51
C GLY A 103 5.24 9.87 8.94
N LEU A 104 5.88 8.93 9.65
CA LEU A 104 7.08 8.25 9.14
C LEU A 104 6.80 7.43 7.89
N THR A 105 5.62 6.80 7.80
CA THR A 105 5.22 6.06 6.60
C THR A 105 4.96 6.99 5.43
N VAL A 106 4.33 8.15 5.65
CA VAL A 106 4.12 9.15 4.59
C VAL A 106 5.45 9.72 4.09
N ILE A 107 6.42 9.97 4.99
CA ILE A 107 7.77 10.37 4.59
C ILE A 107 8.42 9.27 3.74
N ALA A 108 8.30 8.00 4.14
CA ALA A 108 8.80 6.87 3.35
C ALA A 108 8.12 6.79 1.97
N ALA A 109 6.81 7.07 1.86
CA ALA A 109 6.10 7.10 0.58
C ALA A 109 6.63 8.22 -0.36
N PHE A 110 6.92 9.40 0.17
CA PHE A 110 7.58 10.45 -0.62
C PHE A 110 8.98 10.04 -1.08
N MET A 111 9.75 9.38 -0.20
CA MET A 111 11.09 8.89 -0.57
C MET A 111 11.03 7.78 -1.62
N ASP A 112 10.05 6.89 -1.52
CA ASP A 112 9.81 5.83 -2.51
C ASP A 112 9.45 6.41 -3.88
N GLU A 113 8.53 7.36 -3.92
CA GLU A 113 8.11 8.05 -5.15
C GLU A 113 9.27 8.83 -5.79
N TYR A 114 10.09 9.49 -4.97
CA TYR A 114 11.32 10.13 -5.43
C TYR A 114 12.30 9.11 -6.00
N HIS A 115 12.55 7.99 -5.31
CA HIS A 115 13.43 6.92 -5.77
C HIS A 115 12.93 6.30 -7.08
N GLN A 116 11.61 6.07 -7.20
CA GLN A 116 11.00 5.60 -8.45
C GLN A 116 11.20 6.57 -9.61
N SER A 117 11.23 7.87 -9.36
CA SER A 117 11.47 8.88 -10.40
C SER A 117 12.87 8.83 -10.98
N LEU A 118 13.84 8.28 -10.25
CA LEU A 118 15.21 8.07 -10.70
C LEU A 118 15.35 6.81 -11.57
N THR A 119 14.35 5.92 -11.57
CA THR A 119 14.30 4.72 -12.41
C THR A 119 13.60 5.03 -13.73
N GLY A 120 14.10 4.49 -14.84
CA GLY A 120 13.57 4.79 -16.17
C GLY A 120 12.06 4.46 -16.32
N GLY A 121 11.34 5.37 -16.97
CA GLY A 121 9.95 5.17 -17.39
C GLY A 121 8.88 5.46 -16.32
N ARG A 122 9.25 6.02 -15.16
CA ARG A 122 8.30 6.43 -14.12
C ARG A 122 8.30 7.94 -13.91
N THR A 123 7.12 8.51 -13.75
CA THR A 123 6.94 9.93 -13.40
C THR A 123 6.35 10.02 -12.00
N PRO A 124 6.97 10.79 -11.07
CA PRO A 124 6.50 10.90 -9.71
C PRO A 124 5.08 11.47 -9.65
N TYR A 125 4.21 10.88 -8.84
CA TYR A 125 2.81 11.26 -8.73
C TYR A 125 2.34 11.33 -7.28
N LEU A 126 1.95 12.52 -6.84
CA LEU A 126 1.45 12.74 -5.49
C LEU A 126 0.23 11.87 -5.14
N GLY A 127 -0.56 11.46 -6.14
CA GLY A 127 -1.65 10.51 -5.94
C GLY A 127 -1.19 9.15 -5.44
N ASP A 128 0.04 8.72 -5.77
CA ASP A 128 0.60 7.47 -5.27
C ASP A 128 1.01 7.61 -3.81
N VAL A 129 1.58 8.74 -3.41
CA VAL A 129 1.82 9.06 -1.99
C VAL A 129 0.50 9.07 -1.21
N ALA A 130 -0.58 9.63 -1.77
CA ALA A 130 -1.89 9.63 -1.12
C ALA A 130 -2.46 8.21 -0.97
N LEU A 131 -2.26 7.36 -1.97
CA LEU A 131 -2.66 5.96 -1.94
C LEU A 131 -1.90 5.17 -0.86
N ASP A 132 -0.59 5.40 -0.75
CA ASP A 132 0.28 4.79 0.26
C ASP A 132 -0.08 5.26 1.67
N ALA A 133 -0.38 6.56 1.83
CA ALA A 133 -0.90 7.12 3.07
C ALA A 133 -2.26 6.51 3.46
N PHE A 134 -3.14 6.27 2.48
CA PHE A 134 -4.39 5.54 2.72
C PHE A 134 -4.13 4.12 3.23
N GLY A 135 -3.19 3.38 2.64
CA GLY A 135 -2.76 2.06 3.11
C GLY A 135 -2.28 2.10 4.55
N ALA A 136 -1.41 3.08 4.88
CA ALA A 136 -0.92 3.29 6.24
C ALA A 136 -2.07 3.56 7.23
N ALA A 137 -2.99 4.48 6.90
CA ALA A 137 -4.14 4.81 7.74
C ALA A 137 -5.06 3.61 7.96
N LEU A 138 -5.32 2.82 6.91
CA LEU A 138 -6.14 1.62 6.97
C LEU A 138 -5.57 0.60 7.96
N PHE A 139 -4.29 0.25 7.83
CA PHE A 139 -3.65 -0.75 8.70
C PHE A 139 -3.52 -0.27 10.14
N LEU A 140 -3.16 0.99 10.36
CA LEU A 140 -3.10 1.56 11.71
C LEU A 140 -4.49 1.61 12.37
N SER A 141 -5.55 1.88 11.61
CA SER A 141 -6.93 1.84 12.09
C SER A 141 -7.35 0.42 12.48
N LEU A 142 -6.98 -0.58 11.67
CA LEU A 142 -7.22 -1.99 11.99
C LEU A 142 -6.51 -2.40 13.28
N ILE A 143 -5.25 -1.99 13.47
CA ILE A 143 -4.50 -2.23 14.72
C ILE A 143 -5.20 -1.58 15.91
N ALA A 144 -5.66 -0.34 15.78
CA ALA A 144 -6.37 0.36 16.85
C ALA A 144 -7.67 -0.36 17.26
N LEU A 145 -8.45 -0.83 16.27
CA LEU A 145 -9.67 -1.58 16.50
C LEU A 145 -9.40 -2.91 17.21
N LEU A 146 -8.39 -3.67 16.75
CA LEU A 146 -8.01 -4.94 17.37
C LEU A 146 -7.51 -4.75 18.80
N MET A 147 -6.71 -3.72 19.05
CA MET A 147 -6.23 -3.41 20.41
C MET A 147 -7.36 -3.01 21.35
N LYS A 148 -8.33 -2.19 20.87
CA LYS A 148 -9.52 -1.82 21.66
C LYS A 148 -10.38 -3.03 22.02
N ARG A 149 -10.56 -3.94 21.08
CA ARG A 149 -11.36 -5.16 21.29
C ARG A 149 -10.76 -6.09 22.35
N ASN A 150 -9.44 -6.14 22.44
CA ASN A 150 -8.70 -7.00 23.36
C ASN A 150 -8.46 -6.37 24.75
N MET A 151 -8.92 -5.13 24.99
CA MET A 151 -8.86 -4.55 26.33
C MET A 151 -9.92 -5.19 27.24
N PRO A 152 -9.54 -5.69 28.44
CA PRO A 152 -10.51 -6.23 29.38
C PRO A 152 -11.51 -5.13 29.77
N LYS A 153 -12.80 -5.44 29.67
CA LYS A 153 -13.87 -4.55 30.15
C LYS A 153 -13.60 -4.21 31.61
N ARG A 154 -13.33 -2.96 31.92
CA ARG A 154 -13.16 -2.46 33.28
C ARG A 154 -14.46 -2.80 34.03
N LYS A 155 -14.41 -3.78 34.94
CA LYS A 155 -15.55 -4.04 35.87
C LYS A 155 -15.73 -2.74 36.65
N THR A 156 -16.85 -2.07 36.44
CA THR A 156 -17.30 -1.00 37.33
C THR A 156 -17.51 -1.67 38.66
N ALA A 157 -16.59 -1.46 39.61
CA ALA A 157 -16.77 -1.83 40.99
C ALA A 157 -18.01 -1.06 41.47
N GLY A 158 -19.12 -1.76 41.69
CA GLY A 158 -20.30 -1.20 42.32
C GLY A 158 -19.89 -0.68 43.68
N ILE A 159 -20.02 0.62 43.86
CA ILE A 159 -20.02 1.25 45.18
C ILE A 159 -21.40 0.98 45.75
N SER A 160 -21.48 0.03 46.62
CA SER A 160 -22.60 -0.18 47.53
C SER A 160 -22.29 0.49 48.85
#